data_c411114f66302ff3372a71f861542ac3
#
_entry.id   c411114f66302ff3372a71f861542ac3
#
_cell.length_a   1.000
_cell.length_b   1.000
_cell.length_c   1.000
_cell.angle_alpha   90.00
_cell.angle_beta   90.00
_cell.angle_gamma   90.00
#
_symmetry.space_group_name_H-M   'P 1'
#
loop_
_entity.id
_entity.type
_entity.pdbx_description
1 polymer ?
#
loop_
_entity_poly.entity_id
_entity_poly.type
_entity_poly.pdbx_seq_one_letter_code
_entity_poly.pdbx_strand_id
1 'polypeptide(L)'
;MKFKFPLKKYNPRELIRRCGYGEWVDKDHNNISYTKKLGSSNYPRFHVYLDVFDNYFAVNLHLDQKQVSYLKGQAHSADYQGPQVEEEARRITKIIADIYNKKSS
;
A
#
# COMPACT_ATOMS: atom_id res chain seq x y z
N MET A 1 -2.27 -8.73 2.13
CA MET A 1 -3.19 -8.35 3.23
C MET A 1 -4.11 -7.26 2.76
N LYS A 2 -5.39 -7.42 3.02
CA LYS A 2 -6.40 -6.48 2.56
C LYS A 2 -7.18 -5.93 3.75
N PHE A 3 -7.31 -4.61 3.82
CA PHE A 3 -8.06 -3.99 4.91
C PHE A 3 -8.80 -2.77 4.36
N LYS A 4 -9.82 -2.35 5.08
CA LYS A 4 -10.81 -1.40 4.58
C LYS A 4 -10.93 -0.19 5.48
N PHE A 5 -11.30 0.93 4.88
CA PHE A 5 -11.58 2.17 5.60
C PHE A 5 -12.85 2.80 5.04
N PRO A 6 -13.63 3.48 5.86
CA PRO A 6 -14.77 4.22 5.33
C PRO A 6 -14.29 5.37 4.46
N LEU A 7 -15.01 5.62 3.39
CA LEU A 7 -14.72 6.72 2.50
C LEU A 7 -15.31 7.99 3.11
N LYS A 8 -14.45 8.94 3.37
CA LYS A 8 -14.84 10.23 3.92
C LYS A 8 -14.40 11.34 2.98
N LYS A 9 -14.24 12.54 3.49
CA LYS A 9 -13.91 13.69 2.65
C LYS A 9 -12.51 13.64 2.05
N TYR A 10 -11.66 12.73 2.52
CA TYR A 10 -10.30 12.64 2.01
C TYR A 10 -10.22 11.68 0.85
N ASN A 11 -9.40 12.04 -0.14
CA ASN A 11 -9.13 11.16 -1.27
C ASN A 11 -8.23 10.01 -0.81
N PRO A 12 -8.61 8.75 -1.07
CA PRO A 12 -7.77 7.61 -0.67
C PRO A 12 -6.35 7.67 -1.19
N ARG A 13 -6.15 8.18 -2.40
CA ARG A 13 -4.80 8.33 -2.96
C ARG A 13 -3.96 9.27 -2.12
N GLU A 14 -4.55 10.36 -1.68
CA GLU A 14 -3.86 11.31 -0.83
C GLU A 14 -3.54 10.70 0.55
N LEU A 15 -4.45 9.91 1.09
CA LEU A 15 -4.23 9.25 2.36
C LEU A 15 -3.03 8.32 2.30
N ILE A 16 -2.93 7.54 1.24
CA ILE A 16 -1.81 6.61 1.07
C ILE A 16 -0.50 7.39 0.86
N ARG A 17 -0.55 8.49 0.14
CA ARG A 17 0.64 9.32 -0.04
C ARG A 17 1.11 9.91 1.28
N ARG A 18 0.18 10.26 2.16
CA ARG A 18 0.53 10.74 3.51
C ARG A 18 1.17 9.67 4.36
N CYS A 19 0.96 8.41 4.01
CA CYS A 19 1.63 7.30 4.68
C CYS A 19 3.06 7.09 4.19
N GLY A 20 3.51 7.91 3.24
CA GLY A 20 4.87 7.85 2.73
C GLY A 20 5.02 7.11 1.42
N TYR A 21 3.92 6.81 0.76
CA TYR A 21 3.93 6.07 -0.50
C TYR A 21 3.99 7.01 -1.69
N GLY A 22 4.74 6.57 -2.71
CA GLY A 22 4.77 7.26 -3.99
C GLY A 22 3.96 6.51 -5.02
N GLU A 23 3.40 7.24 -5.97
CA GLU A 23 2.66 6.64 -7.08
C GLU A 23 3.59 5.97 -8.07
N TRP A 24 3.16 4.83 -8.56
CA TRP A 24 3.85 4.12 -9.62
C TRP A 24 2.82 3.73 -10.67
N VAL A 25 3.08 4.09 -11.92
CA VAL A 25 2.17 3.83 -13.02
C VAL A 25 2.74 2.72 -13.88
N ASP A 26 1.95 1.66 -14.04
CA ASP A 26 2.27 0.59 -14.97
C ASP A 26 1.68 0.98 -16.33
N LYS A 27 2.54 1.41 -17.23
CA LYS A 27 2.10 1.91 -18.53
C LYS A 27 1.49 0.83 -19.40
N ASP A 28 1.97 -0.40 -19.22
CA ASP A 28 1.50 -1.50 -20.06
C ASP A 28 0.07 -1.89 -19.72
N HIS A 29 -0.30 -1.78 -18.45
CA HIS A 29 -1.63 -2.18 -17.98
C HIS A 29 -2.47 -1.00 -17.54
N ASN A 30 -1.93 0.21 -17.67
CA ASN A 30 -2.63 1.43 -17.30
C ASN A 30 -3.13 1.39 -15.85
N ASN A 31 -2.35 0.79 -14.96
CA ASN A 31 -2.68 0.67 -13.55
C ASN A 31 -1.81 1.58 -12.71
N ILE A 32 -2.42 2.11 -11.66
CA ILE A 32 -1.70 2.93 -10.69
C ILE A 32 -1.60 2.15 -9.39
N SER A 33 -0.39 2.11 -8.85
CA SER A 33 -0.14 1.52 -7.55
C SER A 33 0.74 2.45 -6.75
N TYR A 34 1.04 2.07 -5.51
CA TYR A 34 1.80 2.90 -4.60
C TYR A 34 2.88 2.07 -3.94
N THR A 35 4.07 2.62 -3.83
CA THR A 35 5.19 1.87 -3.29
C THR A 35 5.91 2.70 -2.24
N LYS A 36 6.53 1.99 -1.29
CA LYS A 36 7.35 2.59 -0.26
C LYS A 36 8.56 1.70 -0.02
N LYS A 37 9.74 2.20 -0.35
CA LYS A 37 10.97 1.45 -0.15
C LYS A 37 11.29 1.33 1.33
N LEU A 38 11.86 0.19 1.72
CA LEU A 38 12.31 0.01 3.08
C LEU A 38 13.71 0.57 3.34
N GLY A 39 14.48 0.73 2.28
CA GLY A 39 15.83 1.29 2.37
C GLY A 39 16.17 2.09 1.14
N SER A 40 17.44 2.21 0.83
CA SER A 40 17.89 2.98 -0.32
C SER A 40 17.75 2.23 -1.64
N SER A 41 17.61 0.91 -1.58
CA SER A 41 17.45 0.08 -2.78
C SER A 41 15.99 0.01 -3.17
N ASN A 42 15.73 -0.39 -4.41
CA ASN A 42 14.38 -0.54 -4.91
C ASN A 42 13.62 -1.66 -4.19
N TYR A 43 14.30 -2.64 -3.68
CA TYR A 43 13.73 -3.78 -2.97
C TYR A 43 14.49 -4.00 -1.68
N PRO A 44 13.85 -4.51 -0.64
CA PRO A 44 12.41 -4.76 -0.56
C PRO A 44 11.61 -3.46 -0.46
N ARG A 45 10.34 -3.56 -0.84
CA ARG A 45 9.45 -2.40 -0.78
C ARG A 45 8.03 -2.86 -0.50
N PHE A 46 7.27 -2.01 0.17
CA PHE A 46 5.83 -2.23 0.30
C PHE A 46 5.12 -1.76 -0.96
N HIS A 47 4.07 -2.47 -1.32
CA HIS A 47 3.31 -2.21 -2.52
C HIS A 47 1.83 -2.20 -2.16
N VAL A 48 1.13 -1.16 -2.56
CA VAL A 48 -0.28 -0.96 -2.24
C VAL A 48 -1.09 -0.79 -3.51
N TYR A 49 -2.19 -1.51 -3.58
CA TYR A 49 -3.24 -1.28 -4.58
C TYR A 49 -4.48 -0.80 -3.84
N LEU A 50 -5.16 0.17 -4.44
CA LEU A 50 -6.39 0.72 -3.86
C LEU A 50 -7.59 0.31 -4.70
N ASP A 51 -8.64 -0.13 -4.01
CA ASP A 51 -9.95 -0.36 -4.61
C ASP A 51 -10.93 0.60 -3.94
N VAL A 52 -11.52 1.48 -4.73
CA VAL A 52 -12.41 2.50 -4.20
C VAL A 52 -13.84 2.17 -4.59
N PHE A 53 -14.71 2.13 -3.59
CA PHE A 53 -16.13 1.81 -3.76
C PHE A 53 -16.97 3.03 -3.34
N ASP A 54 -18.28 2.87 -3.31
CA ASP A 54 -19.17 4.00 -3.04
C ASP A 54 -19.00 4.61 -1.66
N ASN A 55 -18.83 3.77 -0.64
CA ASN A 55 -18.77 4.24 0.73
C ASN A 55 -17.56 3.75 1.51
N TYR A 56 -16.63 3.07 0.87
CA TYR A 56 -15.40 2.62 1.50
C TYR A 56 -14.33 2.42 0.45
N PHE A 57 -13.10 2.27 0.90
CA PHE A 57 -12.01 1.85 0.03
C PHE A 57 -11.21 0.76 0.71
N ALA A 58 -10.60 -0.08 -0.09
CA ALA A 58 -9.78 -1.18 0.38
C ALA A 58 -8.32 -0.94 0.02
N VAL A 59 -7.46 -1.26 0.96
CA VAL A 59 -6.00 -1.23 0.76
C VAL A 59 -5.53 -2.65 0.64
N ASN A 60 -4.88 -2.97 -0.47
CA ASN A 60 -4.30 -4.28 -0.69
C ASN A 60 -2.79 -4.12 -0.60
N LEU A 61 -2.22 -4.62 0.50
CA LEU A 61 -0.83 -4.38 0.87
C LEU A 61 -0.03 -5.67 0.80
N HIS A 62 1.13 -5.59 0.17
CA HIS A 62 2.07 -6.70 0.20
C HIS A 62 3.50 -6.18 0.17
N LEU A 63 4.42 -7.07 0.48
CA LEU A 63 5.84 -6.76 0.53
C LEU A 63 6.52 -7.45 -0.64
N ASP A 64 7.11 -6.65 -1.51
CA ASP A 64 7.93 -7.15 -2.62
C ASP A 64 9.34 -7.32 -2.11
N GLN A 65 9.78 -8.57 -1.99
CA GLN A 65 11.08 -8.87 -1.40
C GLN A 65 12.23 -8.54 -2.34
N LYS A 66 12.06 -8.82 -3.61
CA LYS A 66 13.07 -8.58 -4.61
C LYS A 66 12.45 -8.65 -5.99
N GLN A 67 13.21 -8.20 -6.96
CA GLN A 67 12.79 -8.30 -8.33
C GLN A 67 12.59 -9.77 -8.72
N VAL A 68 11.54 -10.02 -9.52
CA VAL A 68 11.25 -11.38 -9.96
C VAL A 68 12.42 -11.94 -10.74
N SER A 69 12.78 -13.19 -10.41
CA SER A 69 13.85 -13.90 -11.09
C SER A 69 13.28 -14.97 -12.01
N TYR A 70 13.68 -14.94 -13.25
CA TYR A 70 13.25 -15.94 -14.20
C TYR A 70 13.89 -17.29 -13.96
N LEU A 71 15.07 -17.26 -13.39
CA LEU A 71 15.91 -18.43 -13.36
C LEU A 71 15.39 -19.52 -12.47
N LYS A 72 14.58 -19.17 -11.54
CA LYS A 72 14.12 -20.13 -10.53
C LYS A 72 12.71 -20.61 -10.72
N GLY A 73 11.99 -20.04 -11.67
CA GLY A 73 10.61 -20.39 -11.81
C GLY A 73 9.79 -20.17 -10.55
N GLN A 74 10.26 -19.33 -9.68
CA GLN A 74 9.56 -19.04 -8.44
C GLN A 74 8.34 -18.21 -8.71
N ALA A 75 7.23 -18.67 -8.19
CA ALA A 75 5.98 -17.99 -8.41
C ALA A 75 5.80 -16.74 -7.56
N HIS A 76 6.48 -16.66 -6.44
CA HIS A 76 6.17 -15.62 -5.46
C HIS A 76 7.39 -14.85 -5.04
N SER A 77 7.37 -13.56 -5.31
CA SER A 77 8.33 -12.63 -4.78
C SER A 77 7.70 -11.65 -3.80
N ALA A 78 6.43 -11.84 -3.48
CA ALA A 78 5.69 -10.94 -2.61
C ALA A 78 5.13 -11.69 -1.42
N ASP A 79 5.19 -11.04 -0.26
CA ASP A 79 4.57 -11.56 0.95
C ASP A 79 3.26 -10.82 1.17
N TYR A 80 2.17 -11.58 1.28
CA TYR A 80 0.86 -11.01 1.55
C TYR A 80 0.54 -10.99 3.03
N GLN A 81 1.25 -11.82 3.79
CA GLN A 81 1.08 -11.94 5.24
C GLN A 81 2.46 -12.01 5.86
N GLY A 82 2.51 -11.80 7.17
CA GLY A 82 3.74 -11.85 7.91
C GLY A 82 3.90 -10.66 8.81
N PRO A 83 4.86 -10.72 9.75
CA PRO A 83 5.01 -9.67 10.75
C PRO A 83 5.25 -8.29 10.17
N GLN A 84 6.06 -8.21 9.12
CA GLN A 84 6.36 -6.90 8.51
C GLN A 84 5.13 -6.29 7.84
N VAL A 85 4.35 -7.10 7.13
CA VAL A 85 3.15 -6.62 6.47
C VAL A 85 2.10 -6.23 7.50
N GLU A 86 1.95 -7.02 8.55
CA GLU A 86 1.00 -6.71 9.62
C GLU A 86 1.37 -5.42 10.33
N GLU A 87 2.64 -5.22 10.61
CA GLU A 87 3.11 -4.01 11.26
C GLU A 87 2.87 -2.79 10.38
N GLU A 88 3.13 -2.91 9.08
CA GLU A 88 2.88 -1.82 8.16
C GLU A 88 1.39 -1.52 8.04
N ALA A 89 0.55 -2.54 8.03
CA ALA A 89 -0.90 -2.32 8.02
C ALA A 89 -1.35 -1.55 9.26
N ARG A 90 -0.78 -1.86 10.42
CA ARG A 90 -1.08 -1.13 11.65
C ARG A 90 -0.62 0.32 11.56
N ARG A 91 0.56 0.55 10.98
CA ARG A 91 1.07 1.91 10.80
C ARG A 91 0.15 2.72 9.88
N ILE A 92 -0.24 2.15 8.75
CA ILE A 92 -1.14 2.81 7.82
C ILE A 92 -2.49 3.10 8.51
N THR A 93 -3.02 2.11 9.20
CA THR A 93 -4.30 2.25 9.89
C THR A 93 -4.24 3.38 10.91
N LYS A 94 -3.16 3.44 11.68
CA LYS A 94 -3.01 4.49 12.70
C LYS A 94 -2.96 5.88 12.06
N ILE A 95 -2.20 6.02 10.97
CA ILE A 95 -2.08 7.30 10.30
C ILE A 95 -3.44 7.76 9.77
N ILE A 96 -4.16 6.86 9.10
CA ILE A 96 -5.47 7.19 8.53
C ILE A 96 -6.47 7.48 9.64
N ALA A 97 -6.46 6.68 10.70
CA ALA A 97 -7.35 6.92 11.83
C ALA A 97 -7.07 8.28 12.47
N ASP A 98 -5.80 8.64 12.61
CA ASP A 98 -5.44 9.93 13.18
C ASP A 98 -5.93 11.08 12.28
N ILE A 99 -5.83 10.93 10.97
CA ILE A 99 -6.33 11.93 10.05
C ILE A 99 -7.85 12.05 10.16
N TYR A 100 -8.54 10.91 10.21
CA TYR A 100 -10.00 10.91 10.31
C TYR A 100 -10.51 11.48 11.62
N ASN A 101 -9.76 11.27 12.69
CA ASN A 101 -10.15 11.73 14.02
C ASN A 101 -9.65 13.11 14.34
N LYS A 102 -8.84 13.70 13.47
CA LYS A 102 -8.30 15.02 13.71
C LYS A 102 -9.41 16.04 13.63
N LYS A 103 -9.62 16.72 14.75
CA LYS A 103 -10.60 17.80 14.78
C LYS A 103 -9.99 19.02 14.14
N SER A 104 -10.74 19.68 13.27
CA SER A 104 -10.29 20.96 12.78
C SER A 104 -10.31 21.94 13.93
N SER A 105 -9.21 22.54 14.11
CA SER A 105 -9.07 23.54 15.13
C SER A 105 -9.02 24.91 14.51
#